data_5b8c3471b87a1bf3c25c721fa354ec6d
#
_entry.id   5b8c3471b87a1bf3c25c721fa354ec6d
#
_cell.length_a   1.000
_cell.length_b   1.000
_cell.length_c   1.000
_cell.angle_alpha   90.00
_cell.angle_beta   90.00
_cell.angle_gamma   90.00
#
_symmetry.space_group_name_H-M   'P 1'
#
loop_
_entity.id
_entity.type
_entity.pdbx_description
1 polymer ?
#
loop_
_entity_poly.entity_id
_entity_poly.type
_entity_poly.pdbx_seq_one_letter_code
_entity_poly.pdbx_strand_id
1 'polypeptide(L)'
;MQVGFFILMFIIGAIFGSFLCCQARRLRRREEKKKPLGSRSVCPHCGYRLKWYDNLPIISWFMLGGKCRKCRHKIGALEILSELATALSFALLSTTINLETAAPLDYAIFAITLLLTLSLTFLAIYDGAYGELPTLCLTFSAICAIILVILKQWTLFSIDGFSFNLFLPPVLSASLLGGLYLVLYLISKGKWVGNGDWLLAGIIGLALFSPWLSLIALFLANFSATLIMYPFVRGKNKKSKKIHFGPFLVLAFVLSLTFSD
;
A
#
# COMPACT_ATOMS: atom_id res chain seq x y z
N MET A 1 -9.81 -10.48 -23.47
CA MET A 1 -9.59 -11.12 -22.14
C MET A 1 -9.08 -10.14 -21.08
N GLN A 2 -8.15 -9.26 -21.44
CA GLN A 2 -7.49 -8.29 -20.52
C GLN A 2 -8.47 -7.34 -19.79
N VAL A 3 -9.46 -6.76 -20.50
CA VAL A 3 -10.44 -5.83 -19.89
C VAL A 3 -11.29 -6.51 -18.81
N GLY A 4 -11.72 -7.76 -19.04
CA GLY A 4 -12.47 -8.52 -18.04
C GLY A 4 -11.61 -8.82 -16.78
N PHE A 5 -10.33 -9.12 -16.97
CA PHE A 5 -9.38 -9.34 -15.89
C PHE A 5 -9.13 -8.07 -15.08
N PHE A 6 -8.98 -6.92 -15.75
CA PHE A 6 -8.85 -5.61 -15.10
C PHE A 6 -10.07 -5.30 -14.21
N ILE A 7 -11.29 -5.51 -14.72
CA ILE A 7 -12.52 -5.29 -13.94
C ILE A 7 -12.59 -6.26 -12.75
N LEU A 8 -12.25 -7.53 -12.96
CA LEU A 8 -12.22 -8.53 -11.90
C LEU A 8 -11.24 -8.13 -10.78
N MET A 9 -10.02 -7.72 -11.14
CA MET A 9 -9.00 -7.27 -10.18
C MET A 9 -9.42 -5.99 -9.45
N PHE A 10 -10.10 -5.06 -10.12
CA PHE A 10 -10.69 -3.89 -9.49
C PHE A 10 -11.69 -4.28 -8.39
N ILE A 11 -12.63 -5.20 -8.68
CA ILE A 11 -13.63 -5.65 -7.72
C ILE A 11 -12.96 -6.37 -6.53
N ILE A 12 -12.02 -7.27 -6.81
CA ILE A 12 -11.27 -7.99 -5.78
C ILE A 12 -10.51 -7.00 -4.89
N GLY A 13 -9.82 -6.03 -5.49
CA GLY A 13 -9.10 -4.99 -4.76
C GLY A 13 -10.01 -4.15 -3.87
N ALA A 14 -11.21 -3.78 -4.34
CA ALA A 14 -12.20 -3.05 -3.53
C ALA A 14 -12.64 -3.84 -2.30
N ILE A 15 -12.89 -5.15 -2.45
CA ILE A 15 -13.27 -6.05 -1.35
C ILE A 15 -12.14 -6.12 -0.31
N PHE A 16 -10.90 -6.31 -0.75
CA PHE A 16 -9.74 -6.33 0.14
C PHE A 16 -9.52 -4.98 0.83
N GLY A 17 -9.70 -3.85 0.14
CA GLY A 17 -9.57 -2.51 0.72
C GLY A 17 -10.52 -2.28 1.89
N SER A 18 -11.78 -2.67 1.75
CA SER A 18 -12.78 -2.64 2.83
C SER A 18 -12.37 -3.53 4.02
N PHE A 19 -11.87 -4.73 3.73
CA PHE A 19 -11.38 -5.66 4.74
C PHE A 19 -10.16 -5.11 5.49
N LEU A 20 -9.15 -4.57 4.79
CA LEU A 20 -7.93 -4.03 5.37
C LEU A 20 -8.22 -2.87 6.33
N CYS A 21 -9.12 -1.94 5.95
CA CYS A 21 -9.53 -0.84 6.80
C CYS A 21 -10.15 -1.34 8.12
N CYS A 22 -10.97 -2.40 8.05
CA CYS A 22 -11.53 -3.04 9.24
C CYS A 22 -10.46 -3.70 10.11
N GLN A 23 -9.47 -4.39 9.50
CA GLN A 23 -8.38 -5.04 10.24
C GLN A 23 -7.43 -4.02 10.88
N ALA A 24 -7.14 -2.90 10.23
CA ALA A 24 -6.34 -1.82 10.81
C ALA A 24 -6.96 -1.30 12.12
N ARG A 25 -8.27 -1.08 12.15
CA ARG A 25 -8.98 -0.69 13.38
C ARG A 25 -8.96 -1.77 14.46
N ARG A 26 -9.06 -3.05 14.07
CA ARG A 26 -9.01 -4.17 15.01
C ARG A 26 -7.63 -4.30 15.64
N LEU A 27 -6.57 -4.17 14.82
CA LEU A 27 -5.19 -4.21 15.30
C LEU A 27 -4.95 -3.09 16.31
N ARG A 28 -5.30 -1.84 15.96
CA ARG A 28 -5.16 -0.69 16.85
C ARG A 28 -5.85 -0.88 18.20
N ARG A 29 -7.07 -1.42 18.20
CA ARG A 29 -7.81 -1.70 19.44
C ARG A 29 -7.15 -2.76 20.32
N ARG A 30 -6.51 -3.76 19.69
CA ARG A 30 -5.73 -4.78 20.43
C ARG A 30 -4.51 -4.16 21.10
N GLU A 31 -3.79 -3.33 20.37
CA GLU A 31 -2.62 -2.60 20.91
C GLU A 31 -2.98 -1.68 22.07
N GLU A 32 -4.11 -1.00 21.97
CA GLU A 32 -4.65 -0.13 23.03
C GLU A 32 -5.34 -0.92 24.16
N LYS A 33 -5.30 -2.26 24.15
CA LYS A 33 -5.99 -3.14 25.13
C LYS A 33 -7.48 -2.83 25.32
N LYS A 34 -8.12 -2.25 24.31
CA LYS A 34 -9.56 -1.95 24.31
C LYS A 34 -10.37 -3.20 24.00
N LYS A 35 -11.64 -3.20 24.45
CA LYS A 35 -12.57 -4.30 24.19
C LYS A 35 -12.58 -4.67 22.68
N PRO A 36 -12.37 -5.94 22.31
CA PRO A 36 -12.29 -6.36 20.93
C PRO A 36 -13.59 -6.05 20.18
N LEU A 37 -13.47 -5.60 18.94
CA LEU A 37 -14.62 -5.54 18.04
C LEU A 37 -15.07 -6.98 17.75
N GLY A 38 -16.37 -7.24 17.81
CA GLY A 38 -16.91 -8.53 17.44
C GLY A 38 -16.55 -8.96 16.01
N SER A 39 -16.84 -10.19 15.64
CA SER A 39 -16.53 -10.75 14.32
C SER A 39 -17.21 -9.99 13.16
N ARG A 40 -18.31 -9.30 13.41
CA ARG A 40 -19.09 -8.56 12.42
C ARG A 40 -18.73 -7.08 12.40
N SER A 41 -18.87 -6.45 11.22
CA SER A 41 -18.73 -5.01 11.07
C SER A 41 -19.86 -4.27 11.78
N VAL A 42 -19.52 -3.28 12.59
CA VAL A 42 -20.47 -2.46 13.35
C VAL A 42 -20.18 -0.98 13.21
N CYS A 43 -21.21 -0.15 13.26
CA CYS A 43 -21.01 1.29 13.32
C CYS A 43 -20.31 1.67 14.65
N PRO A 44 -19.18 2.39 14.62
CA PRO A 44 -18.44 2.74 15.83
C PRO A 44 -19.22 3.69 16.77
N HIS A 45 -20.20 4.41 16.24
CA HIS A 45 -20.95 5.40 17.00
C HIS A 45 -22.20 4.81 17.68
N CYS A 46 -23.01 4.00 16.95
CA CYS A 46 -24.28 3.50 17.49
C CYS A 46 -24.33 1.98 17.68
N GLY A 47 -23.26 1.24 17.39
CA GLY A 47 -23.21 -0.22 17.51
C GLY A 47 -24.11 -0.99 16.52
N TYR A 48 -24.75 -0.30 15.55
CA TYR A 48 -25.55 -0.95 14.53
C TYR A 48 -24.73 -1.98 13.76
N ARG A 49 -25.21 -3.22 13.68
CA ARG A 49 -24.57 -4.28 12.90
C ARG A 49 -24.84 -4.05 11.42
N LEU A 50 -23.76 -3.86 10.65
CA LEU A 50 -23.84 -3.63 9.22
C LEU A 50 -24.37 -4.91 8.54
N LYS A 51 -25.31 -4.75 7.62
CA LYS A 51 -25.80 -5.81 6.77
C LYS A 51 -24.84 -5.99 5.58
N TRP A 52 -24.93 -7.10 4.84
CA TRP A 52 -24.03 -7.40 3.72
C TRP A 52 -24.03 -6.28 2.66
N TYR A 53 -25.21 -5.68 2.37
CA TYR A 53 -25.32 -4.58 1.42
C TYR A 53 -24.82 -3.23 1.94
N ASP A 54 -24.63 -3.07 3.24
CA ASP A 54 -23.96 -1.89 3.84
C ASP A 54 -22.44 -2.00 3.74
N ASN A 55 -21.91 -3.20 3.44
CA ASN A 55 -20.49 -3.50 3.26
C ASN A 55 -20.07 -3.67 1.79
N LEU A 56 -20.95 -3.37 0.83
CA LEU A 56 -20.58 -3.37 -0.58
C LEU A 56 -19.55 -2.26 -0.80
N PRO A 57 -18.29 -2.60 -1.17
CA PRO A 57 -17.23 -1.60 -1.28
C PRO A 57 -17.62 -0.52 -2.29
N ILE A 58 -17.25 0.72 -2.01
CA ILE A 58 -17.50 1.90 -2.84
C ILE A 58 -19.00 2.20 -2.98
N ILE A 59 -19.80 1.21 -3.43
CA ILE A 59 -21.23 1.37 -3.74
C ILE A 59 -22.03 1.79 -2.50
N SER A 60 -21.85 1.10 -1.37
CA SER A 60 -22.61 1.40 -0.15
C SER A 60 -22.32 2.80 0.38
N TRP A 61 -21.07 3.26 0.25
CA TRP A 61 -20.68 4.60 0.68
C TRP A 61 -21.42 5.70 -0.12
N PHE A 62 -21.47 5.54 -1.45
CA PHE A 62 -22.22 6.47 -2.31
C PHE A 62 -23.73 6.41 -2.05
N MET A 63 -24.31 5.21 -1.95
CA MET A 63 -25.76 5.04 -1.68
C MET A 63 -26.20 5.61 -0.34
N LEU A 64 -25.33 5.58 0.67
CA LEU A 64 -25.60 6.10 2.01
C LEU A 64 -25.16 7.57 2.18
N GLY A 65 -24.56 8.18 1.15
CA GLY A 65 -24.02 9.53 1.20
C GLY A 65 -22.94 9.69 2.26
N GLY A 66 -22.09 8.66 2.44
CA GLY A 66 -21.02 8.64 3.44
C GLY A 66 -21.52 8.69 4.89
N LYS A 67 -22.73 8.18 5.19
CA LYS A 67 -23.33 8.21 6.52
C LYS A 67 -23.87 6.85 6.95
N CYS A 68 -23.84 6.59 8.25
CA CYS A 68 -24.46 5.37 8.81
C CYS A 68 -25.97 5.33 8.52
N ARG A 69 -26.48 4.18 8.10
CA ARG A 69 -27.93 3.98 7.82
C ARG A 69 -28.80 4.27 9.03
N LYS A 70 -28.37 3.93 10.25
CA LYS A 70 -29.18 4.07 11.46
C LYS A 70 -29.03 5.42 12.14
N CYS A 71 -27.81 5.86 12.45
CA CYS A 71 -27.57 7.07 13.23
C CYS A 71 -27.15 8.29 12.41
N ARG A 72 -26.99 8.14 11.10
CA ARG A 72 -26.57 9.21 10.18
C ARG A 72 -25.21 9.84 10.52
N HIS A 73 -24.46 9.26 11.44
CA HIS A 73 -23.09 9.69 11.72
C HIS A 73 -22.23 9.51 10.47
N LYS A 74 -21.34 10.47 10.20
CA LYS A 74 -20.45 10.44 9.01
C LYS A 74 -19.49 9.26 9.07
N ILE A 75 -19.42 8.50 7.98
CA ILE A 75 -18.38 7.50 7.74
C ILE A 75 -17.13 8.25 7.29
N GLY A 76 -15.97 7.94 7.86
CA GLY A 76 -14.73 8.64 7.51
C GLY A 76 -14.34 8.46 6.04
N ALA A 77 -13.56 9.40 5.51
CA ALA A 77 -13.05 9.31 4.14
C ALA A 77 -12.01 8.17 3.98
N LEU A 78 -11.41 7.72 5.08
CA LEU A 78 -10.41 6.66 5.06
C LEU A 78 -10.95 5.35 4.47
N GLU A 79 -12.23 5.03 4.75
CA GLU A 79 -12.88 3.83 4.24
C GLU A 79 -12.97 3.83 2.72
N ILE A 80 -13.55 4.86 2.15
CA ILE A 80 -13.70 4.95 0.68
C ILE A 80 -12.33 5.09 -0.01
N LEU A 81 -11.38 5.81 0.60
CA LEU A 81 -10.04 5.96 0.06
C LEU A 81 -9.28 4.65 0.07
N SER A 82 -9.40 3.83 1.13
CA SER A 82 -8.76 2.51 1.19
C SER A 82 -9.33 1.55 0.14
N GLU A 83 -10.65 1.56 -0.06
CA GLU A 83 -11.32 0.74 -1.06
C GLU A 83 -10.90 1.13 -2.48
N LEU A 84 -10.93 2.42 -2.81
CA LEU A 84 -10.51 2.93 -4.11
C LEU A 84 -9.02 2.71 -4.38
N ALA A 85 -8.15 3.01 -3.40
CA ALA A 85 -6.71 2.85 -3.56
C ALA A 85 -6.34 1.39 -3.82
N THR A 86 -6.91 0.43 -3.06
CA THR A 86 -6.63 -1.00 -3.25
C THR A 86 -7.23 -1.49 -4.57
N ALA A 87 -8.45 -1.06 -4.94
CA ALA A 87 -9.09 -1.40 -6.20
C ALA A 87 -8.26 -0.95 -7.40
N LEU A 88 -7.83 0.31 -7.40
CA LEU A 88 -6.99 0.87 -8.45
C LEU A 88 -5.61 0.19 -8.51
N SER A 89 -5.00 -0.07 -7.35
CA SER A 89 -3.71 -0.78 -7.30
C SER A 89 -3.80 -2.16 -7.95
N PHE A 90 -4.82 -2.95 -7.63
CA PHE A 90 -5.02 -4.28 -8.21
C PHE A 90 -5.35 -4.23 -9.70
N ALA A 91 -6.18 -3.28 -10.10
CA ALA A 91 -6.51 -3.06 -11.51
C ALA A 91 -5.26 -2.66 -12.32
N LEU A 92 -4.45 -1.72 -11.81
CA LEU A 92 -3.20 -1.33 -12.47
C LEU A 92 -2.21 -2.48 -12.54
N LEU A 93 -2.03 -3.25 -11.46
CA LEU A 93 -1.16 -4.42 -11.48
C LEU A 93 -1.61 -5.49 -12.48
N SER A 94 -2.91 -5.60 -12.77
CA SER A 94 -3.39 -6.55 -13.77
C SER A 94 -2.90 -6.25 -15.19
N THR A 95 -2.40 -5.05 -15.46
CA THR A 95 -1.81 -4.68 -16.76
C THR A 95 -0.37 -5.19 -16.91
N THR A 96 0.31 -5.53 -15.82
CA THR A 96 1.71 -6.03 -15.85
C THR A 96 1.84 -7.51 -16.21
N ILE A 97 0.74 -8.23 -16.39
CA ILE A 97 0.74 -9.63 -16.81
C ILE A 97 -0.08 -9.81 -18.08
N ASN A 98 0.50 -10.49 -19.07
CA ASN A 98 -0.22 -10.89 -20.28
C ASN A 98 -0.73 -12.33 -20.10
N LEU A 99 -2.05 -12.48 -19.92
CA LEU A 99 -2.69 -13.78 -19.65
C LEU A 99 -2.53 -14.82 -20.78
N GLU A 100 -2.23 -14.37 -22.00
CA GLU A 100 -2.14 -15.24 -23.18
C GLU A 100 -0.75 -15.86 -23.33
N THR A 101 0.28 -15.16 -22.84
CA THR A 101 1.69 -15.58 -23.00
C THR A 101 2.38 -15.92 -21.67
N ALA A 102 1.73 -15.68 -20.52
CA ALA A 102 2.32 -15.87 -19.22
C ALA A 102 2.66 -17.34 -18.92
N ALA A 103 3.89 -17.57 -18.48
CA ALA A 103 4.34 -18.86 -17.94
C ALA A 103 3.85 -19.06 -16.48
N PRO A 104 3.86 -20.30 -15.96
CA PRO A 104 3.48 -20.55 -14.56
C PRO A 104 4.23 -19.70 -13.53
N LEU A 105 5.48 -19.35 -13.80
CA LEU A 105 6.31 -18.52 -12.95
C LEU A 105 5.83 -17.05 -12.93
N ASP A 106 5.34 -16.53 -14.06
CA ASP A 106 4.80 -15.17 -14.14
C ASP A 106 3.54 -15.02 -13.28
N TYR A 107 2.69 -16.06 -13.22
CA TYR A 107 1.55 -16.08 -12.30
C TYR A 107 1.99 -16.09 -10.83
N ALA A 108 3.08 -16.80 -10.50
CA ALA A 108 3.64 -16.80 -9.14
C ALA A 108 4.19 -15.41 -8.77
N ILE A 109 4.94 -14.78 -9.68
CA ILE A 109 5.45 -13.40 -9.51
C ILE A 109 4.29 -12.43 -9.32
N PHE A 110 3.25 -12.53 -10.16
CA PHE A 110 2.06 -11.69 -10.07
C PHE A 110 1.33 -11.87 -8.73
N ALA A 111 1.13 -13.11 -8.28
CA ALA A 111 0.47 -13.42 -7.01
C ALA A 111 1.24 -12.85 -5.81
N ILE A 112 2.57 -12.99 -5.78
CA ILE A 112 3.43 -12.42 -4.73
C ILE A 112 3.41 -10.89 -4.79
N THR A 113 3.39 -10.28 -5.98
CA THR A 113 3.26 -8.83 -6.15
C THR A 113 1.92 -8.31 -5.62
N LEU A 114 0.82 -9.02 -5.87
CA LEU A 114 -0.49 -8.69 -5.28
C LEU A 114 -0.47 -8.80 -3.76
N LEU A 115 0.13 -9.86 -3.20
CA LEU A 115 0.23 -10.07 -1.77
C LEU A 115 1.09 -8.98 -1.10
N LEU A 116 2.21 -8.62 -1.72
CA LEU A 116 3.06 -7.51 -1.28
C LEU A 116 2.28 -6.20 -1.32
N THR A 117 1.60 -5.88 -2.44
CA THR A 117 0.79 -4.67 -2.58
C THR A 117 -0.31 -4.60 -1.54
N LEU A 118 -0.95 -5.72 -1.23
CA LEU A 118 -1.97 -5.81 -0.17
C LEU A 118 -1.39 -5.46 1.20
N SER A 119 -0.21 -6.01 1.53
CA SER A 119 0.46 -5.72 2.81
C SER A 119 0.96 -4.27 2.88
N LEU A 120 1.50 -3.73 1.80
CA LEU A 120 1.91 -2.32 1.71
C LEU A 120 0.71 -1.37 1.82
N THR A 121 -0.43 -1.70 1.19
CA THR A 121 -1.65 -0.92 1.31
C THR A 121 -2.19 -0.94 2.75
N PHE A 122 -2.11 -2.08 3.44
CA PHE A 122 -2.43 -2.14 4.87
C PHE A 122 -1.56 -1.20 5.71
N LEU A 123 -0.24 -1.20 5.46
CA LEU A 123 0.70 -0.29 6.13
C LEU A 123 0.37 1.18 5.83
N ALA A 124 0.02 1.51 4.58
CA ALA A 124 -0.40 2.86 4.18
C ALA A 124 -1.69 3.30 4.90
N ILE A 125 -2.69 2.42 5.01
CA ILE A 125 -3.94 2.68 5.73
C ILE A 125 -3.64 2.90 7.23
N TYR A 126 -2.79 2.07 7.82
CA TYR A 126 -2.45 2.13 9.23
C TYR A 126 -1.64 3.39 9.56
N ASP A 127 -0.63 3.72 8.74
CA ASP A 127 0.13 4.96 8.87
C ASP A 127 -0.76 6.19 8.70
N GLY A 128 -1.57 6.24 7.65
CA GLY A 128 -2.50 7.36 7.41
C GLY A 128 -3.52 7.59 8.53
N ALA A 129 -3.93 6.51 9.24
CA ALA A 129 -4.88 6.58 10.35
C ALA A 129 -4.24 6.90 11.71
N TYR A 130 -3.05 6.33 11.98
CA TYR A 130 -2.48 6.31 13.33
C TYR A 130 -1.05 6.87 13.40
N GLY A 131 -0.36 7.06 12.27
CA GLY A 131 1.01 7.57 12.21
C GLY A 131 2.06 6.58 12.72
N GLU A 132 1.78 5.31 12.62
CA GLU A 132 2.63 4.21 13.08
C GLU A 132 2.68 3.11 12.01
N LEU A 133 3.77 2.36 11.95
CA LEU A 133 3.94 1.22 11.05
C LEU A 133 4.14 -0.05 11.89
N PRO A 134 3.17 -0.99 11.92
CA PRO A 134 3.30 -2.22 12.69
C PRO A 134 4.48 -3.07 12.19
N THR A 135 5.40 -3.42 13.07
CA THR A 135 6.62 -4.17 12.74
C THR A 135 6.33 -5.53 12.12
N LEU A 136 5.31 -6.24 12.61
CA LEU A 136 4.85 -7.51 12.05
C LEU A 136 4.45 -7.39 10.56
N CYS A 137 3.77 -6.31 10.19
CA CYS A 137 3.36 -6.10 8.80
C CYS A 137 4.55 -5.68 7.93
N LEU A 138 5.49 -4.89 8.49
CA LEU A 138 6.74 -4.55 7.81
C LEU A 138 7.59 -5.81 7.54
N THR A 139 7.76 -6.69 8.54
CA THR A 139 8.51 -7.95 8.33
C THR A 139 7.84 -8.86 7.32
N PHE A 140 6.52 -8.96 7.33
CA PHE A 140 5.77 -9.72 6.32
C PHE A 140 5.98 -9.13 4.91
N SER A 141 5.90 -7.81 4.76
CA SER A 141 6.17 -7.13 3.47
C SER A 141 7.61 -7.35 3.00
N ALA A 142 8.58 -7.33 3.91
CA ALA A 142 9.98 -7.61 3.59
C ALA A 142 10.18 -9.05 3.08
N ILE A 143 9.54 -10.03 3.73
CA ILE A 143 9.57 -11.43 3.29
C ILE A 143 8.97 -11.57 1.88
N CYS A 144 7.80 -10.96 1.61
CA CYS A 144 7.20 -10.95 0.29
C CYS A 144 8.12 -10.31 -0.77
N ALA A 145 8.78 -9.19 -0.44
CA ALA A 145 9.72 -8.53 -1.34
C ALA A 145 10.94 -9.41 -1.63
N ILE A 146 11.49 -10.11 -0.63
CA ILE A 146 12.61 -11.05 -0.82
C ILE A 146 12.18 -12.21 -1.71
N ILE A 147 11.01 -12.81 -1.48
CA ILE A 147 10.47 -13.88 -2.33
C ILE A 147 10.31 -13.38 -3.77
N LEU A 148 9.78 -12.17 -3.96
CA LEU A 148 9.64 -11.56 -5.27
C LEU A 148 10.99 -11.40 -5.99
N VAL A 149 12.03 -10.95 -5.28
CA VAL A 149 13.39 -10.86 -5.81
C VAL A 149 13.90 -12.23 -6.23
N ILE A 150 13.73 -13.24 -5.39
CA ILE A 150 14.18 -14.62 -5.69
C ILE A 150 13.49 -15.15 -6.96
N LEU A 151 12.17 -14.96 -7.09
CA LEU A 151 11.43 -15.41 -8.27
C LEU A 151 11.86 -14.67 -9.54
N LYS A 152 12.03 -13.34 -9.50
CA LYS A 152 12.56 -12.56 -10.62
C LYS A 152 13.99 -12.93 -10.98
N GLN A 153 14.84 -13.23 -9.99
CA GLN A 153 16.20 -13.71 -10.23
C GLN A 153 16.19 -15.08 -10.91
N TRP A 154 15.27 -15.96 -10.51
CA TRP A 154 15.13 -17.28 -11.11
C TRP A 154 14.77 -17.20 -12.61
N THR A 155 13.89 -16.26 -13.00
CA THR A 155 13.58 -16.03 -14.43
C THR A 155 14.82 -15.58 -15.21
N LEU A 156 15.59 -14.64 -14.68
CA LEU A 156 16.80 -14.11 -15.33
C LEU A 156 17.90 -15.19 -15.38
N PHE A 157 18.07 -15.97 -14.30
CA PHE A 157 19.03 -17.08 -14.27
C PHE A 157 18.74 -18.14 -15.34
N SER A 158 17.48 -18.45 -15.60
CA SER A 158 17.11 -19.43 -16.63
C SER A 158 17.38 -18.93 -18.06
N ILE A 159 17.53 -17.60 -18.28
CA ILE A 159 17.80 -17.01 -19.58
C ILE A 159 19.32 -16.77 -19.77
N ASP A 160 19.97 -16.11 -18.81
CA ASP A 160 21.33 -15.59 -18.96
C ASP A 160 22.41 -16.41 -18.22
N GLY A 161 21.99 -17.43 -17.43
CA GLY A 161 22.90 -18.18 -16.56
C GLY A 161 23.30 -17.41 -15.29
N PHE A 162 24.19 -18.02 -14.47
CA PHE A 162 24.62 -17.40 -13.21
C PHE A 162 25.58 -16.22 -13.45
N SER A 163 25.12 -15.03 -13.08
CA SER A 163 25.95 -13.82 -13.05
C SER A 163 25.78 -13.12 -11.70
N PHE A 164 26.88 -12.76 -11.06
CA PHE A 164 26.87 -11.99 -9.80
C PHE A 164 26.21 -10.64 -9.96
N ASN A 165 26.24 -10.06 -11.18
CA ASN A 165 25.60 -8.80 -11.52
C ASN A 165 24.06 -8.81 -11.38
N LEU A 166 23.46 -10.01 -11.31
CA LEU A 166 22.01 -10.15 -11.13
C LEU A 166 21.52 -9.60 -9.79
N PHE A 167 22.33 -9.69 -8.72
CA PHE A 167 21.96 -9.23 -7.38
C PHE A 167 22.18 -7.73 -7.16
N LEU A 168 22.93 -7.08 -8.03
CA LEU A 168 23.27 -5.67 -7.89
C LEU A 168 22.04 -4.75 -8.04
N PRO A 169 21.13 -4.90 -9.03
CA PRO A 169 19.99 -4.01 -9.21
C PRO A 169 19.04 -3.92 -8.01
N PRO A 170 18.54 -5.02 -7.41
CA PRO A 170 17.62 -4.93 -6.28
C PRO A 170 18.29 -4.34 -5.03
N VAL A 171 19.58 -4.62 -4.79
CA VAL A 171 20.33 -4.04 -3.67
C VAL A 171 20.54 -2.54 -3.86
N LEU A 172 20.91 -2.11 -5.07
CA LEU A 172 21.04 -0.69 -5.40
C LEU A 172 19.69 0.03 -5.27
N SER A 173 18.62 -0.58 -5.72
CA SER A 173 17.27 -0.03 -5.61
C SER A 173 16.84 0.17 -4.16
N ALA A 174 17.06 -0.84 -3.32
CA ALA A 174 16.76 -0.78 -1.89
C ALA A 174 17.62 0.27 -1.16
N SER A 175 18.91 0.32 -1.47
CA SER A 175 19.84 1.29 -0.86
C SER A 175 19.59 2.71 -1.33
N LEU A 176 19.17 2.92 -2.57
CA LEU A 176 18.83 4.23 -3.09
C LEU A 176 17.59 4.79 -2.39
N LEU A 177 16.48 4.02 -2.39
CA LEU A 177 15.23 4.49 -1.79
C LEU A 177 15.32 4.48 -0.26
N GLY A 178 15.64 3.34 0.34
CA GLY A 178 15.73 3.18 1.80
C GLY A 178 16.87 3.98 2.41
N GLY A 179 18.04 4.01 1.75
CA GLY A 179 19.22 4.76 2.20
C GLY A 179 18.98 6.25 2.25
N LEU A 180 18.33 6.83 1.23
CA LEU A 180 18.01 8.26 1.24
C LEU A 180 17.09 8.61 2.43
N TYR A 181 16.02 7.85 2.65
CA TYR A 181 15.13 8.08 3.79
C TYR A 181 15.80 7.81 5.13
N LEU A 182 16.75 6.85 5.20
CA LEU A 182 17.56 6.61 6.37
C LEU A 182 18.47 7.82 6.68
N VAL A 183 19.14 8.38 5.67
CA VAL A 183 19.96 9.59 5.83
C VAL A 183 19.13 10.77 6.31
N LEU A 184 17.94 10.98 5.73
CA LEU A 184 17.01 12.03 6.18
C LEU A 184 16.55 11.79 7.63
N TYR A 185 16.28 10.55 8.02
CA TYR A 185 15.94 10.18 9.40
C TYR A 185 17.08 10.50 10.37
N LEU A 186 18.32 10.13 10.05
CA LEU A 186 19.50 10.37 10.87
C LEU A 186 19.81 11.88 11.01
N ILE A 187 19.79 12.64 9.93
CA ILE A 187 20.03 14.09 9.95
C ILE A 187 18.95 14.81 10.74
N SER A 188 17.68 14.44 10.54
CA SER A 188 16.55 15.09 11.23
C SER A 188 16.31 14.58 12.65
N LYS A 189 17.04 13.55 13.10
CA LYS A 189 16.81 12.85 14.36
C LYS A 189 15.34 12.44 14.52
N GLY A 190 14.74 11.92 13.45
CA GLY A 190 13.37 11.47 13.44
C GLY A 190 12.28 12.55 13.39
N LYS A 191 12.66 13.83 13.15
CA LYS A 191 11.69 14.95 13.09
C LYS A 191 10.95 15.04 11.75
N TRP A 192 11.60 14.70 10.64
CA TRP A 192 11.05 14.82 9.28
C TRP A 192 10.46 13.48 8.79
N VAL A 193 11.15 12.39 9.06
CA VAL A 193 10.83 11.05 8.58
C VAL A 193 10.66 10.13 9.79
N GLY A 194 9.64 9.28 9.80
CA GLY A 194 9.41 8.30 10.85
C GLY A 194 10.42 7.15 10.83
N ASN A 195 10.59 6.47 11.97
CA ASN A 195 11.52 5.34 12.07
C ASN A 195 11.14 4.15 11.16
N GLY A 196 9.86 4.02 10.78
CA GLY A 196 9.38 2.97 9.89
C GLY A 196 9.46 3.31 8.39
N ASP A 197 9.51 4.61 8.04
CA ASP A 197 9.42 5.05 6.64
C ASP A 197 10.62 4.64 5.81
N TRP A 198 11.84 4.67 6.39
CA TRP A 198 13.04 4.23 5.69
C TRP A 198 13.06 2.72 5.44
N LEU A 199 12.51 1.92 6.39
CA LEU A 199 12.32 0.47 6.20
C LEU A 199 11.30 0.19 5.10
N LEU A 200 10.16 0.88 5.12
CA LEU A 200 9.13 0.78 4.10
C LEU A 200 9.69 1.15 2.72
N ALA A 201 10.45 2.25 2.63
CA ALA A 201 11.11 2.69 1.41
C ALA A 201 12.13 1.65 0.90
N GLY A 202 12.92 1.05 1.80
CA GLY A 202 13.85 -0.03 1.46
C GLY A 202 13.15 -1.29 0.92
N ILE A 203 12.03 -1.69 1.53
CA ILE A 203 11.20 -2.82 1.05
C ILE A 203 10.65 -2.53 -0.35
N ILE A 204 10.15 -1.32 -0.57
CA ILE A 204 9.64 -0.88 -1.88
C ILE A 204 10.76 -0.86 -2.93
N GLY A 205 11.92 -0.31 -2.59
CA GLY A 205 13.09 -0.30 -3.47
C GLY A 205 13.52 -1.72 -3.86
N LEU A 206 13.56 -2.65 -2.89
CA LEU A 206 13.88 -4.05 -3.14
C LEU A 206 12.89 -4.69 -4.13
N ALA A 207 11.59 -4.42 -3.95
CA ALA A 207 10.52 -4.98 -4.77
C ALA A 207 10.49 -4.42 -6.22
N LEU A 208 10.87 -3.16 -6.41
CA LEU A 208 10.96 -2.54 -7.73
C LEU A 208 12.05 -3.15 -8.61
N PHE A 209 13.08 -3.76 -8.00
CA PHE A 209 14.16 -4.48 -8.70
C PHE A 209 15.03 -3.65 -9.65
N SER A 210 14.69 -2.38 -9.88
CA SER A 210 15.39 -1.48 -10.81
C SER A 210 15.69 -0.14 -10.13
N PRO A 211 16.98 0.32 -10.15
CA PRO A 211 17.35 1.65 -9.62
C PRO A 211 16.60 2.78 -10.30
N TRP A 212 16.30 2.63 -11.60
CA TRP A 212 15.54 3.61 -12.36
C TRP A 212 14.11 3.74 -11.87
N LEU A 213 13.42 2.61 -11.67
CA LEU A 213 12.06 2.62 -11.10
C LEU A 213 12.04 3.16 -9.67
N SER A 214 13.10 2.94 -8.90
CA SER A 214 13.24 3.52 -7.56
C SER A 214 13.40 5.04 -7.58
N LEU A 215 14.08 5.60 -8.58
CA LEU A 215 14.14 7.07 -8.79
C LEU A 215 12.76 7.63 -9.17
N ILE A 216 12.05 6.96 -10.06
CA ILE A 216 10.67 7.34 -10.42
C ILE A 216 9.76 7.29 -9.16
N ALA A 217 9.83 6.20 -8.38
CA ALA A 217 9.07 6.08 -7.14
C ALA A 217 9.41 7.17 -6.13
N LEU A 218 10.69 7.51 -5.98
CA LEU A 218 11.14 8.60 -5.12
C LEU A 218 10.54 9.94 -5.57
N PHE A 219 10.59 10.23 -6.86
CA PHE A 219 10.01 11.45 -7.42
C PHE A 219 8.50 11.49 -7.20
N LEU A 220 7.78 10.42 -7.57
CA LEU A 220 6.33 10.34 -7.45
C LEU A 220 5.86 10.44 -5.99
N ALA A 221 6.56 9.80 -5.03
CA ALA A 221 6.21 9.88 -3.61
C ALA A 221 6.33 11.32 -3.09
N ASN A 222 7.45 11.98 -3.36
CA ASN A 222 7.68 13.36 -2.92
C ASN A 222 6.77 14.37 -3.64
N PHE A 223 6.55 14.19 -4.95
CA PHE A 223 5.67 15.05 -5.73
C PHE A 223 4.21 14.96 -5.26
N SER A 224 3.68 13.74 -5.09
CA SER A 224 2.31 13.52 -4.62
C SER A 224 2.12 14.00 -3.18
N ALA A 225 3.10 13.77 -2.30
CA ALA A 225 3.07 14.29 -0.94
C ALA A 225 3.03 15.82 -0.91
N THR A 226 3.87 16.47 -1.72
CA THR A 226 3.92 17.93 -1.81
C THR A 226 2.61 18.48 -2.37
N LEU A 227 2.09 17.92 -3.45
CA LEU A 227 0.86 18.37 -4.11
C LEU A 227 -0.34 18.30 -3.17
N ILE A 228 -0.50 17.20 -2.44
CA ILE A 228 -1.63 16.98 -1.55
C ILE A 228 -1.49 17.77 -0.24
N MET A 229 -0.26 17.90 0.30
CA MET A 229 -0.06 18.56 1.59
C MET A 229 0.11 20.08 1.48
N TYR A 230 0.51 20.60 0.31
CA TYR A 230 0.73 22.04 0.10
C TYR A 230 -0.44 22.93 0.54
N PRO A 231 -1.71 22.63 0.18
CA PRO A 231 -2.85 23.47 0.60
C PRO A 231 -3.07 23.46 2.12
N PHE A 232 -2.72 22.35 2.80
CA PHE A 232 -2.88 22.24 4.25
C PHE A 232 -1.78 22.97 5.05
N VAL A 233 -0.58 23.08 4.48
CA VAL A 233 0.54 23.80 5.10
C VAL A 233 0.38 25.32 4.97
N ARG A 234 -0.26 25.80 3.90
CA ARG A 234 -0.45 27.24 3.64
C ARG A 234 -1.58 27.85 4.45
N GLY A 235 -2.44 27.05 5.09
CA GLY A 235 -3.54 27.54 5.93
C GLY A 235 -3.07 28.21 7.23
N LYS A 236 -3.82 29.23 7.71
CA LYS A 236 -3.49 30.07 8.88
C LYS A 236 -3.36 29.31 10.22
N ASN A 237 -3.74 28.05 10.31
CA ASN A 237 -3.61 27.22 11.50
C ASN A 237 -2.31 26.36 11.44
N LYS A 238 -1.19 26.96 11.83
CA LYS A 238 0.15 26.36 11.97
C LYS A 238 0.25 25.34 13.12
N LYS A 239 -0.64 24.37 13.26
CA LYS A 239 -0.29 23.14 14.00
C LYS A 239 0.50 22.27 13.04
N SER A 240 1.77 22.01 13.34
CA SER A 240 2.65 21.11 12.58
C SER A 240 2.00 19.70 12.57
N LYS A 241 1.17 19.46 11.58
CA LYS A 241 0.58 18.15 11.38
C LYS A 241 1.70 17.26 10.85
N LYS A 242 2.08 16.23 11.60
CA LYS A 242 2.99 15.20 11.08
C LYS A 242 2.42 14.66 9.78
N ILE A 243 3.23 14.66 8.73
CA ILE A 243 2.86 14.09 7.43
C ILE A 243 3.11 12.58 7.53
N HIS A 244 2.07 11.79 7.32
CA HIS A 244 2.18 10.35 7.19
C HIS A 244 2.66 10.03 5.77
N PHE A 245 3.88 9.55 5.63
CA PHE A 245 4.54 9.41 4.32
C PHE A 245 4.24 8.06 3.65
N GLY A 246 3.87 7.06 4.44
CA GLY A 246 3.55 5.71 3.98
C GLY A 246 2.57 5.64 2.79
N PRO A 247 1.42 6.32 2.82
CA PRO A 247 0.47 6.30 1.70
C PRO A 247 1.06 6.77 0.36
N PHE A 248 1.94 7.79 0.40
CA PHE A 248 2.57 8.32 -0.82
C PHE A 248 3.64 7.37 -1.38
N LEU A 249 4.39 6.70 -0.52
CA LEU A 249 5.36 5.68 -0.92
C LEU A 249 4.68 4.49 -1.59
N VAL A 250 3.56 4.02 -1.03
CA VAL A 250 2.81 2.88 -1.59
C VAL A 250 2.14 3.26 -2.91
N LEU A 251 1.59 4.48 -3.03
CA LEU A 251 1.07 5.00 -4.29
C LEU A 251 2.17 5.03 -5.36
N ALA A 252 3.33 5.56 -5.02
CA ALA A 252 4.48 5.64 -5.92
C ALA A 252 4.97 4.25 -6.36
N PHE A 253 4.99 3.27 -5.45
CA PHE A 253 5.32 1.88 -5.77
C PHE A 253 4.40 1.32 -6.86
N VAL A 254 3.08 1.41 -6.67
CA VAL A 254 2.10 0.88 -7.63
C VAL A 254 2.25 1.56 -8.99
N LEU A 255 2.34 2.90 -9.00
CA LEU A 255 2.52 3.65 -10.24
C LEU A 255 3.84 3.31 -10.94
N SER A 256 4.94 3.12 -10.20
CA SER A 256 6.23 2.78 -10.80
C SER A 256 6.21 1.40 -11.46
N LEU A 257 5.44 0.44 -10.94
CA LEU A 257 5.31 -0.87 -11.57
C LEU A 257 4.60 -0.82 -12.93
N THR A 258 3.74 0.18 -13.18
CA THR A 258 3.10 0.34 -14.50
C THR A 258 4.05 0.96 -15.56
N PHE A 259 5.22 1.43 -15.15
CA PHE A 259 6.28 1.93 -16.04
C PHE A 259 7.39 0.88 -16.25
N SER A 260 7.19 -0.36 -15.80
CA SER A 260 8.23 -1.42 -15.89
C SER A 260 8.23 -2.17 -17.23
N ASP A 261 7.34 -1.82 -18.16
CA ASP A 261 7.23 -2.38 -19.52
C ASP A 261 8.15 -1.67 -20.51
#